data_12252b66110e62a229407f9239d6d13d
#
_entry.id   12252b66110e62a229407f9239d6d13d
#
_cell.length_a   1.000
_cell.length_b   1.000
_cell.length_c   1.000
_cell.angle_alpha   90.00
_cell.angle_beta   90.00
_cell.angle_gamma   90.00
#
_symmetry.space_group_name_H-M   'P 1'
#
loop_
_entity.id
_entity.type
_entity.pdbx_description
1 polymer ?
#
loop_
_entity_poly.entity_id
_entity_poly.type
_entity_poly.pdbx_seq_one_letter_code
_entity_poly.pdbx_strand_id
1 'polypeptide(L)'
;LPKRKSMEIKPYAKNAKKHPDSQLKQIALSLKEYGWQQPIVVDKNGVIIVGHGRWEAYKKYPEGIKEPIINVAENLTPEQVRGYRLMDNKSNESGWDMGLAIEELKELDGLGFDIELTGFDKDLLIESDEKDDQIPENAPTIAHLGDIWKLGRHRVMCADSTSKEAIEALMDGKKADMVVN
;
A
#
# COMPACT_ATOMS: atom_id res chain seq x y z
N LEU A 1 -27.27 33.65 -12.06
CA LEU A 1 -25.83 33.33 -11.87
C LEU A 1 -25.26 32.89 -13.21
N PRO A 2 -24.15 33.48 -13.68
CA PRO A 2 -23.56 33.08 -14.96
C PRO A 2 -23.17 31.60 -14.89
N LYS A 3 -23.61 30.82 -15.89
CA LYS A 3 -23.18 29.43 -16.06
C LYS A 3 -21.64 29.46 -16.20
N ARG A 4 -20.90 28.97 -15.18
CA ARG A 4 -19.46 28.74 -15.33
C ARG A 4 -19.29 27.80 -16.53
N LYS A 5 -18.55 28.25 -17.56
CA LYS A 5 -18.12 27.40 -18.65
C LYS A 5 -17.51 26.16 -18.02
N SER A 6 -17.93 24.97 -18.44
CA SER A 6 -17.36 23.72 -17.96
C SER A 6 -15.85 23.72 -18.27
N MET A 7 -15.04 23.91 -17.24
CA MET A 7 -13.58 23.88 -17.37
C MET A 7 -13.18 22.45 -17.68
N GLU A 8 -12.44 22.25 -18.76
CA GLU A 8 -11.86 20.95 -19.07
C GLU A 8 -10.72 20.63 -18.11
N ILE A 9 -10.84 19.54 -17.37
CA ILE A 9 -9.82 19.11 -16.41
C ILE A 9 -8.77 18.26 -17.11
N LYS A 10 -7.50 18.62 -16.93
CA LYS A 10 -6.35 18.00 -17.59
C LYS A 10 -5.35 17.47 -16.55
N PRO A 11 -4.95 16.20 -16.64
CA PRO A 11 -3.84 15.72 -15.82
C PRO A 11 -2.54 16.48 -16.19
N TYR A 12 -1.68 16.67 -15.19
CA TYR A 12 -0.36 17.23 -15.47
C TYR A 12 0.55 16.18 -16.11
N ALA A 13 1.02 16.44 -17.34
CA ALA A 13 1.76 15.47 -18.16
C ALA A 13 3.07 14.95 -17.51
N LYS A 14 3.69 15.77 -16.62
CA LYS A 14 4.92 15.42 -15.89
C LYS A 14 4.63 15.06 -14.43
N ASN A 15 3.48 14.44 -14.14
CA ASN A 15 3.19 13.98 -12.78
C ASN A 15 4.19 12.89 -12.37
N ALA A 16 4.96 13.15 -11.30
CA ALA A 16 5.98 12.22 -10.81
C ALA A 16 5.39 11.03 -10.05
N LYS A 17 4.18 11.16 -9.50
CA LYS A 17 3.53 10.11 -8.72
C LYS A 17 2.70 9.21 -9.63
N LYS A 18 2.97 7.90 -9.58
CA LYS A 18 2.19 6.88 -10.28
C LYS A 18 1.23 6.21 -9.31
N HIS A 19 0.04 5.90 -9.78
CA HIS A 19 -0.97 5.23 -9.00
C HIS A 19 -1.20 3.82 -9.56
N PRO A 20 -0.85 2.74 -8.81
CA PRO A 20 -1.16 1.38 -9.23
C PRO A 20 -2.67 1.15 -9.24
N ASP A 21 -3.12 0.18 -10.02
CA ASP A 21 -4.54 -0.09 -10.22
C ASP A 21 -5.28 -0.43 -8.91
N SER A 22 -4.64 -1.16 -8.02
CA SER A 22 -5.17 -1.47 -6.68
C SER A 22 -5.49 -0.19 -5.89
N GLN A 23 -4.58 0.79 -5.91
CA GLN A 23 -4.80 2.08 -5.25
C GLN A 23 -5.95 2.87 -5.91
N LEU A 24 -6.06 2.85 -7.24
CA LEU A 24 -7.14 3.53 -7.95
C LEU A 24 -8.51 2.93 -7.60
N LYS A 25 -8.60 1.59 -7.49
CA LYS A 25 -9.82 0.91 -7.02
C LYS A 25 -10.20 1.32 -5.61
N GLN A 26 -9.22 1.36 -4.70
CA GLN A 26 -9.45 1.79 -3.31
C GLN A 26 -9.95 3.24 -3.23
N ILE A 27 -9.34 4.14 -3.98
CA ILE A 27 -9.79 5.54 -4.06
C ILE A 27 -11.21 5.62 -4.63
N ALA A 28 -11.54 4.83 -5.66
CA ALA A 28 -12.87 4.81 -6.25
C ALA A 28 -13.94 4.30 -5.25
N LEU A 29 -13.64 3.25 -4.47
CA LEU A 29 -14.50 2.77 -3.38
C LEU A 29 -14.74 3.88 -2.34
N SER A 30 -13.70 4.56 -1.91
CA SER A 30 -13.80 5.69 -0.98
C SER A 30 -14.66 6.83 -1.55
N LEU A 31 -14.47 7.19 -2.82
CA LEU A 31 -15.27 8.22 -3.47
C LEU A 31 -16.75 7.83 -3.64
N LYS A 32 -17.01 6.55 -3.83
CA LYS A 32 -18.37 6.00 -3.93
C LYS A 32 -19.08 6.03 -2.58
N GLU A 33 -18.39 5.64 -1.52
CA GLU A 33 -18.96 5.54 -0.17
C GLU A 33 -19.13 6.91 0.48
N TYR A 34 -18.06 7.70 0.50
CA TYR A 34 -18.03 8.98 1.23
C TYR A 34 -18.26 10.21 0.35
N GLY A 35 -18.25 10.05 -0.98
CA GLY A 35 -18.28 11.18 -1.92
C GLY A 35 -16.97 11.98 -1.94
N TRP A 36 -17.03 13.15 -2.57
CA TRP A 36 -15.88 14.05 -2.70
C TRP A 36 -15.66 14.89 -1.43
N GLN A 37 -15.02 14.33 -0.41
CA GLN A 37 -14.69 15.08 0.81
C GLN A 37 -13.51 16.06 0.58
N GLN A 38 -12.62 15.74 -0.37
CA GLN A 38 -11.51 16.58 -0.78
C GLN A 38 -11.65 16.95 -2.27
N PRO A 39 -11.59 18.23 -2.65
CA PRO A 39 -11.69 18.64 -4.05
C PRO A 39 -10.44 18.29 -4.84
N ILE A 40 -10.58 18.23 -6.17
CA ILE A 40 -9.44 18.29 -7.08
C ILE A 40 -9.05 19.77 -7.21
N VAL A 41 -7.77 20.08 -6.98
CA VAL A 41 -7.26 21.45 -7.16
C VAL A 41 -6.61 21.55 -8.53
N VAL A 42 -7.03 22.56 -9.30
CA VAL A 42 -6.51 22.84 -10.65
C VAL A 42 -5.96 24.26 -10.74
N ASP A 43 -5.09 24.52 -11.69
CA ASP A 43 -4.70 25.88 -12.05
C ASP A 43 -5.77 26.57 -12.92
N LYS A 44 -5.55 27.82 -13.26
CA LYS A 44 -6.45 28.62 -14.12
C LYS A 44 -6.66 28.05 -15.53
N ASN A 45 -5.83 27.11 -15.97
CA ASN A 45 -5.93 26.43 -17.28
C ASN A 45 -6.60 25.05 -17.16
N GLY A 46 -7.06 24.67 -15.95
CA GLY A 46 -7.66 23.36 -15.68
C GLY A 46 -6.66 22.23 -15.50
N VAL A 47 -5.35 22.52 -15.39
CA VAL A 47 -4.34 21.48 -15.15
C VAL A 47 -4.29 21.13 -13.67
N ILE A 48 -4.37 19.84 -13.36
CA ILE A 48 -4.41 19.34 -11.99
C ILE A 48 -3.12 19.70 -11.24
N ILE A 49 -3.30 20.27 -10.05
CA ILE A 49 -2.24 20.49 -9.06
C ILE A 49 -2.27 19.37 -8.02
N VAL A 50 -3.43 19.13 -7.40
CA VAL A 50 -3.68 18.14 -6.36
C VAL A 50 -4.84 17.24 -6.75
N GLY A 51 -4.73 15.95 -6.46
CA GLY A 51 -5.80 14.98 -6.66
C GLY A 51 -5.74 14.19 -7.96
N HIS A 52 -4.55 13.99 -8.55
CA HIS A 52 -4.37 13.15 -9.75
C HIS A 52 -4.94 11.75 -9.57
N GLY A 53 -4.62 11.07 -8.45
CA GLY A 53 -5.14 9.74 -8.16
C GLY A 53 -6.67 9.70 -8.08
N ARG A 54 -7.30 10.71 -7.45
CA ARG A 54 -8.78 10.82 -7.41
C ARG A 54 -9.38 11.05 -8.79
N TRP A 55 -8.74 11.86 -9.61
CA TRP A 55 -9.18 12.07 -10.99
C TRP A 55 -9.06 10.80 -11.84
N GLU A 56 -7.91 10.11 -11.74
CA GLU A 56 -7.67 8.85 -12.46
C GLU A 56 -8.65 7.76 -12.02
N ALA A 57 -8.89 7.61 -10.71
CA ALA A 57 -9.87 6.68 -10.16
C ALA A 57 -11.29 6.96 -10.69
N TYR A 58 -11.72 8.22 -10.66
CA TYR A 58 -13.01 8.65 -11.20
C TYR A 58 -13.13 8.37 -12.70
N LYS A 59 -12.10 8.63 -13.48
CA LYS A 59 -12.11 8.37 -14.93
C LYS A 59 -12.14 6.88 -15.27
N LYS A 60 -11.50 6.07 -14.46
CA LYS A 60 -11.38 4.62 -14.69
C LYS A 60 -12.55 3.82 -14.12
N TYR A 61 -13.08 4.24 -12.98
CA TYR A 61 -14.16 3.58 -12.23
C TYR A 61 -15.30 4.55 -11.88
N PRO A 62 -16.02 5.11 -12.87
CA PRO A 62 -16.99 6.19 -12.64
C PRO A 62 -18.29 5.73 -11.97
N GLU A 63 -18.57 4.42 -11.93
CA GLU A 63 -19.88 3.89 -11.52
C GLU A 63 -20.19 4.20 -10.06
N GLY A 64 -21.28 4.94 -9.86
CA GLY A 64 -21.75 5.34 -8.53
C GLY A 64 -21.01 6.52 -7.89
N ILE A 65 -20.03 7.10 -8.58
CA ILE A 65 -19.29 8.28 -8.11
C ILE A 65 -19.94 9.54 -8.69
N LYS A 66 -20.25 10.51 -7.83
CA LYS A 66 -20.78 11.83 -8.25
C LYS A 66 -19.72 12.64 -8.98
N GLU A 67 -20.16 13.71 -9.67
CA GLU A 67 -19.26 14.67 -10.32
C GLU A 67 -18.24 15.25 -9.35
N PRO A 68 -16.96 15.40 -9.79
CA PRO A 68 -15.88 15.87 -8.94
C PRO A 68 -16.09 17.33 -8.47
N ILE A 69 -15.72 17.62 -7.24
CA ILE A 69 -15.61 18.98 -6.72
C ILE A 69 -14.28 19.55 -7.18
N ILE A 70 -14.31 20.67 -7.91
CA ILE A 70 -13.13 21.32 -8.46
C ILE A 70 -12.90 22.65 -7.73
N ASN A 71 -11.68 22.84 -7.25
CA ASN A 71 -11.18 24.10 -6.71
C ASN A 71 -10.13 24.69 -7.65
N VAL A 72 -10.32 25.92 -8.10
CA VAL A 72 -9.39 26.62 -8.99
C VAL A 72 -8.45 27.50 -8.17
N ALA A 73 -7.16 27.22 -8.22
CA ALA A 73 -6.11 28.00 -7.56
C ALA A 73 -5.76 29.24 -8.43
N GLU A 74 -6.63 30.25 -8.40
CA GLU A 74 -6.50 31.43 -9.29
C GLU A 74 -5.32 32.33 -8.93
N ASN A 75 -4.91 32.35 -7.65
CA ASN A 75 -3.95 33.30 -7.10
C ASN A 75 -2.51 32.81 -7.04
N LEU A 76 -2.21 31.61 -7.59
CA LEU A 76 -0.87 31.05 -7.57
C LEU A 76 -0.08 31.43 -8.84
N THR A 77 1.20 31.78 -8.66
CA THR A 77 2.13 31.94 -9.78
C THR A 77 2.48 30.57 -10.38
N PRO A 78 3.00 30.50 -11.62
CA PRO A 78 3.43 29.23 -12.23
C PRO A 78 4.46 28.47 -11.38
N GLU A 79 5.37 29.18 -10.71
CA GLU A 79 6.39 28.60 -9.83
C GLU A 79 5.73 28.02 -8.56
N GLN A 80 4.78 28.75 -7.98
CA GLN A 80 4.01 28.28 -6.82
C GLN A 80 3.18 27.04 -7.16
N VAL A 81 2.56 27.00 -8.34
CA VAL A 81 1.82 25.81 -8.83
C VAL A 81 2.73 24.59 -8.91
N ARG A 82 3.96 24.75 -9.42
CA ARG A 82 4.95 23.67 -9.49
C ARG A 82 5.41 23.20 -8.11
N GLY A 83 5.75 24.17 -7.24
CA GLY A 83 6.16 23.90 -5.87
C GLY A 83 5.07 23.18 -5.07
N TYR A 84 3.83 23.68 -5.17
CA TYR A 84 2.70 23.09 -4.46
C TYR A 84 2.42 21.64 -4.89
N ARG A 85 2.51 21.35 -6.18
CA ARG A 85 2.34 19.98 -6.69
C ARG A 85 3.35 19.00 -6.11
N LEU A 86 4.62 19.41 -6.00
CA LEU A 86 5.67 18.58 -5.39
C LEU A 86 5.48 18.44 -3.88
N MET A 87 5.16 19.55 -3.21
CA MET A 87 4.96 19.56 -1.76
C MET A 87 3.78 18.67 -1.34
N ASP A 88 2.64 18.76 -2.04
CA ASP A 88 1.47 17.91 -1.75
C ASP A 88 1.82 16.43 -1.86
N ASN A 89 2.53 16.04 -2.93
CA ASN A 89 2.95 14.66 -3.11
C ASN A 89 3.92 14.21 -2.00
N LYS A 90 4.85 15.06 -1.58
CA LYS A 90 5.87 14.73 -0.57
C LYS A 90 5.31 14.70 0.85
N SER A 91 4.41 15.61 1.20
CA SER A 91 3.82 15.67 2.54
C SER A 91 2.87 14.49 2.85
N ASN A 92 2.42 13.76 1.83
CA ASN A 92 1.60 12.56 1.99
C ASN A 92 2.41 11.25 2.13
N GLU A 93 3.71 11.34 2.44
CA GLU A 93 4.63 10.19 2.63
C GLU A 93 4.93 9.91 4.11
N SER A 94 4.09 10.33 5.05
CA SER A 94 4.26 10.01 6.48
C SER A 94 3.99 8.52 6.75
N GLY A 95 4.73 7.96 7.72
CA GLY A 95 4.48 6.61 8.21
C GLY A 95 3.21 6.52 9.07
N TRP A 96 2.72 5.30 9.27
CA TRP A 96 1.62 4.98 10.17
C TRP A 96 2.16 4.55 11.54
N ASP A 97 1.48 4.97 12.61
CA ASP A 97 1.53 4.26 13.88
C ASP A 97 0.60 3.05 13.76
N MET A 98 1.19 1.89 13.50
CA MET A 98 0.43 0.67 13.24
C MET A 98 -0.33 0.19 14.49
N GLY A 99 0.17 0.48 15.70
CA GLY A 99 -0.52 0.13 16.94
C GLY A 99 -1.87 0.83 17.04
N LEU A 100 -1.87 2.16 16.88
CA LEU A 100 -3.09 2.97 16.89
C LEU A 100 -4.02 2.64 15.72
N ALA A 101 -3.45 2.37 14.53
CA ALA A 101 -4.26 2.02 13.36
C ALA A 101 -5.02 0.70 13.57
N ILE A 102 -4.37 -0.32 14.15
CA ILE A 102 -4.99 -1.63 14.43
C ILE A 102 -6.09 -1.48 15.50
N GLU A 103 -5.85 -0.66 16.52
CA GLU A 103 -6.86 -0.39 17.56
C GLU A 103 -8.14 0.21 16.97
N GLU A 104 -8.00 1.26 16.13
CA GLU A 104 -9.12 1.89 15.42
C GLU A 104 -9.85 0.91 14.49
N LEU A 105 -9.09 0.08 13.75
CA LEU A 105 -9.66 -0.93 12.85
C LEU A 105 -10.46 -2.00 13.62
N LYS A 106 -10.00 -2.43 14.81
CA LYS A 106 -10.73 -3.37 15.67
C LYS A 106 -12.05 -2.77 16.16
N GLU A 107 -12.05 -1.49 16.55
CA GLU A 107 -13.26 -0.79 16.94
C GLU A 107 -14.27 -0.71 15.80
N LEU A 108 -13.81 -0.37 14.59
CA LEU A 108 -14.64 -0.30 13.37
C LEU A 108 -15.24 -1.66 13.01
N ASP A 109 -14.43 -2.74 13.05
CA ASP A 109 -14.92 -4.12 12.79
C ASP A 109 -15.99 -4.53 13.80
N GLY A 110 -15.79 -4.19 15.08
CA GLY A 110 -16.76 -4.41 16.16
C GLY A 110 -18.09 -3.68 15.97
N LEU A 111 -18.10 -2.55 15.26
CA LEU A 111 -19.29 -1.81 14.87
C LEU A 111 -19.93 -2.33 13.57
N GLY A 112 -19.34 -3.36 12.93
CA GLY A 112 -19.82 -3.93 11.67
C GLY A 112 -19.45 -3.10 10.44
N PHE A 113 -18.44 -2.23 10.55
CA PHE A 113 -17.93 -1.45 9.44
C PHE A 113 -17.10 -2.32 8.49
N ASP A 114 -17.24 -2.09 7.19
CA ASP A 114 -16.45 -2.80 6.19
C ASP A 114 -15.00 -2.30 6.17
N ILE A 115 -14.08 -3.10 6.71
CA ILE A 115 -12.66 -2.75 6.84
C ILE A 115 -11.99 -2.51 5.49
N GLU A 116 -12.42 -3.16 4.41
CA GLU A 116 -11.86 -2.94 3.07
C GLU A 116 -11.99 -1.47 2.62
N LEU A 117 -13.00 -0.75 3.10
CA LEU A 117 -13.20 0.67 2.80
C LEU A 117 -12.11 1.59 3.40
N THR A 118 -11.38 1.12 4.41
CA THR A 118 -10.27 1.87 5.01
C THR A 118 -8.99 1.80 4.18
N GLY A 119 -8.84 0.77 3.34
CA GLY A 119 -7.62 0.48 2.58
C GLY A 119 -6.61 -0.39 3.31
N PHE A 120 -6.90 -0.78 4.54
CA PHE A 120 -6.12 -1.77 5.28
C PHE A 120 -6.63 -3.18 5.00
N ASP A 121 -5.71 -4.15 5.11
CA ASP A 121 -6.04 -5.55 5.01
C ASP A 121 -6.71 -6.03 6.31
N LYS A 122 -7.80 -6.77 6.20
CA LYS A 122 -8.51 -7.35 7.36
C LYS A 122 -7.64 -8.36 8.11
N ASP A 123 -6.66 -8.94 7.45
CA ASP A 123 -5.69 -9.86 8.07
C ASP A 123 -4.87 -9.20 9.20
N LEU A 124 -4.78 -7.86 9.22
CA LEU A 124 -4.18 -7.11 10.33
C LEU A 124 -4.94 -7.24 11.65
N LEU A 125 -6.21 -7.66 11.61
CA LEU A 125 -7.04 -7.88 12.79
C LEU A 125 -6.94 -9.30 13.35
N ILE A 126 -6.30 -10.21 12.60
CA ILE A 126 -6.05 -11.57 13.06
C ILE A 126 -4.97 -11.48 14.14
N GLU A 127 -5.35 -11.72 15.37
CA GLU A 127 -4.39 -11.87 16.45
C GLU A 127 -3.51 -13.09 16.11
N SER A 128 -2.21 -12.88 15.97
CA SER A 128 -1.27 -14.01 16.01
C SER A 128 -1.52 -14.74 17.33
N ASP A 129 -1.87 -16.02 17.28
CA ASP A 129 -2.01 -16.79 18.50
C ASP A 129 -0.62 -16.77 19.16
N GLU A 130 -0.48 -16.09 20.31
CA GLU A 130 0.81 -16.01 21.05
C GLU A 130 1.40 -17.39 21.35
N LYS A 131 0.58 -18.44 21.17
CA LYS A 131 1.01 -19.85 21.28
C LYS A 131 1.87 -20.31 20.11
N ASP A 132 1.74 -19.72 18.92
CA ASP A 132 2.53 -20.08 17.75
C ASP A 132 4.00 -19.67 17.89
N ASP A 133 4.30 -18.64 18.69
CA ASP A 133 5.66 -18.17 18.98
C ASP A 133 6.26 -18.80 20.26
N GLN A 134 5.48 -19.60 21.01
CA GLN A 134 5.98 -20.28 22.20
C GLN A 134 6.72 -21.55 21.81
N ILE A 135 8.06 -21.49 21.85
CA ILE A 135 8.88 -22.70 21.79
C ILE A 135 8.60 -23.52 23.05
N PRO A 136 8.04 -24.74 22.97
CA PRO A 136 7.80 -25.57 24.14
C PRO A 136 9.11 -25.77 24.89
N GLU A 137 9.20 -25.42 26.18
CA GLU A 137 10.42 -25.55 26.99
C GLU A 137 10.95 -26.96 27.05
N ASN A 138 10.13 -27.96 26.75
CA ASN A 138 10.45 -29.39 26.80
C ASN A 138 10.23 -30.13 25.45
N ALA A 139 10.37 -29.43 24.31
CA ALA A 139 10.32 -30.12 23.01
C ALA A 139 11.49 -31.12 22.91
N PRO A 140 11.23 -32.42 22.66
CA PRO A 140 12.30 -33.37 22.49
C PRO A 140 13.16 -32.97 21.29
N THR A 141 14.47 -32.97 21.47
CA THR A 141 15.40 -32.70 20.36
C THR A 141 15.30 -33.85 19.37
N ILE A 142 14.66 -33.60 18.23
CA ILE A 142 14.50 -34.58 17.16
C ILE A 142 15.53 -34.41 16.03
N ALA A 143 16.25 -33.28 16.06
CA ALA A 143 17.26 -32.93 15.06
C ALA A 143 18.66 -33.29 15.54
N HIS A 144 19.42 -34.03 14.72
CA HIS A 144 20.81 -34.37 14.97
C HIS A 144 21.70 -33.69 13.95
N LEU A 145 22.95 -33.45 14.35
CA LEU A 145 23.95 -32.88 13.44
C LEU A 145 24.11 -33.77 12.20
N GLY A 146 23.92 -33.23 11.01
CA GLY A 146 23.98 -33.93 9.74
C GLY A 146 22.61 -34.27 9.15
N ASP A 147 21.52 -34.16 9.91
CA ASP A 147 20.19 -34.44 9.40
C ASP A 147 19.78 -33.47 8.28
N ILE A 148 19.18 -34.03 7.20
CA ILE A 148 18.64 -33.26 6.07
C ILE A 148 17.16 -33.60 5.90
N TRP A 149 16.30 -32.59 5.99
CA TRP A 149 14.87 -32.72 5.76
C TRP A 149 14.49 -32.18 4.39
N LYS A 150 13.58 -32.87 3.69
CA LYS A 150 12.92 -32.39 2.46
C LYS A 150 11.56 -31.80 2.77
N LEU A 151 11.37 -30.55 2.41
CA LEU A 151 10.11 -29.79 2.53
C LEU A 151 9.62 -29.41 1.13
N GLY A 152 8.99 -30.38 0.44
CA GLY A 152 8.65 -30.24 -0.96
C GLY A 152 9.90 -30.10 -1.84
N ARG A 153 10.11 -28.96 -2.48
CA ARG A 153 11.30 -28.66 -3.28
C ARG A 153 12.47 -28.05 -2.46
N HIS A 154 12.25 -27.74 -1.19
CA HIS A 154 13.26 -27.16 -0.31
C HIS A 154 13.95 -28.22 0.53
N ARG A 155 15.16 -27.91 1.00
CA ARG A 155 15.94 -28.75 1.91
C ARG A 155 16.39 -27.90 3.08
N VAL A 156 16.34 -28.49 4.28
CA VAL A 156 16.85 -27.88 5.50
C VAL A 156 17.81 -28.87 6.13
N MET A 157 18.94 -28.40 6.65
CA MET A 157 19.96 -29.23 7.28
C MET A 157 20.34 -28.70 8.66
N CYS A 158 20.49 -29.58 9.60
CA CYS A 158 21.07 -29.28 10.91
C CYS A 158 22.59 -29.47 10.81
N ALA A 159 23.34 -28.39 10.59
CA ALA A 159 24.79 -28.44 10.44
C ALA A 159 25.45 -27.10 10.74
N ASP A 160 26.78 -27.07 10.81
CA ASP A 160 27.56 -25.85 10.85
C ASP A 160 27.50 -25.17 9.46
N SER A 161 26.90 -23.99 9.39
CA SER A 161 26.74 -23.21 8.14
C SER A 161 28.08 -22.71 7.57
N THR A 162 29.16 -22.77 8.34
CA THR A 162 30.52 -22.42 7.88
C THR A 162 31.28 -23.61 7.28
N SER A 163 30.76 -24.83 7.45
CA SER A 163 31.37 -26.05 6.88
C SER A 163 31.04 -26.16 5.38
N LYS A 164 32.09 -26.21 4.58
CA LYS A 164 31.99 -26.46 3.13
C LYS A 164 31.29 -27.78 2.80
N GLU A 165 31.61 -28.82 3.53
CA GLU A 165 31.07 -30.16 3.36
C GLU A 165 29.55 -30.18 3.65
N ALA A 166 29.10 -29.45 4.68
CA ALA A 166 27.69 -29.33 5.00
C ALA A 166 26.91 -28.58 3.88
N ILE A 167 27.47 -27.50 3.36
CA ILE A 167 26.88 -26.75 2.27
C ILE A 167 26.80 -27.61 1.00
N GLU A 168 27.87 -28.35 0.64
CA GLU A 168 27.88 -29.23 -0.51
C GLU A 168 26.82 -30.35 -0.39
N ALA A 169 26.67 -30.95 0.79
CA ALA A 169 25.64 -31.93 1.07
C ALA A 169 24.22 -31.39 0.97
N LEU A 170 23.98 -30.17 1.51
CA LEU A 170 22.69 -29.49 1.41
C LEU A 170 22.33 -29.16 -0.04
N MET A 171 23.28 -28.69 -0.81
CA MET A 171 23.10 -28.28 -2.20
C MET A 171 22.87 -29.44 -3.17
N ASP A 172 23.33 -30.65 -2.84
CA ASP A 172 23.10 -31.86 -3.64
C ASP A 172 23.54 -31.68 -5.11
N GLY A 173 24.72 -31.14 -5.31
CA GLY A 173 25.30 -30.89 -6.64
C GLY A 173 24.72 -29.67 -7.39
N LYS A 174 23.80 -28.93 -6.79
CA LYS A 174 23.23 -27.71 -7.38
C LYS A 174 24.02 -26.47 -6.95
N LYS A 175 23.87 -25.39 -7.68
CA LYS A 175 24.41 -24.05 -7.32
C LYS A 175 23.26 -23.13 -6.87
N ALA A 176 23.53 -22.32 -5.88
CA ALA A 176 22.63 -21.26 -5.49
C ALA A 176 22.83 -20.03 -6.39
N ASP A 177 21.73 -19.37 -6.75
CA ASP A 177 21.77 -18.11 -7.49
C ASP A 177 22.09 -16.93 -6.55
N MET A 178 21.76 -17.07 -5.26
CA MET A 178 21.99 -16.06 -4.22
C MET A 178 22.19 -16.74 -2.86
N VAL A 179 23.08 -16.18 -2.05
CA VAL A 179 23.27 -16.55 -0.64
C VAL A 179 22.98 -15.33 0.22
N VAL A 180 22.14 -15.51 1.25
CA VAL A 180 21.84 -14.47 2.26
C VAL A 180 22.34 -14.99 3.60
N ASN A 181 23.25 -14.26 4.24
CA ASN A 181 23.82 -14.54 5.56
C ASN A 181 23.26 -13.58 6.60
#